data_21665d65248de35fa50fb2aa61f26dcc
#
_entry.id   21665d65248de35fa50fb2aa61f26dcc
#
_cell.length_a   1.000
_cell.length_b   1.000
_cell.length_c   1.000
_cell.angle_alpha   90.00
_cell.angle_beta   90.00
_cell.angle_gamma   90.00
#
_symmetry.space_group_name_H-M   'P 1'
#
loop_
_entity.id
_entity.type
_entity.pdbx_description
1 polymer ?
#
loop_
_entity_poly.entity_id
_entity_poly.type
_entity_poly.pdbx_seq_one_letter_code
_entity_poly.pdbx_strand_id
1 'polypeptide(L)'
;MEHFITEVRINEVRHLKNITIKLNPEKRQHLILTGKNGSGKTSVLQAMKSYLHVINNGELTDLKANYYNWLSRDKKEYETAKTDDERLIIQKRMKSDRARIEQYDRGVTLDFKNELYIDTLYANGDFITAFFSAERDSQVERVNGARNVILAQHYGINETPSKILLKYMVHLKTQQAYAKNEDDLNVEEKIAAWFERFENALKVLLDDDSIKLIYDYRNYNFLIEQNGRNPYSLDELSDGYSAIIGIVADLILRMDRNWLLKGELSQYDVEGVVLIDELETHLHVELQRKILPFLTEFFPRIQFVVTTHSAYILNSISNACIYDLEKQVQF
;
A
#
# COMPACT_ATOMS: atom_id res chain seq x y z
N MET A 1 -15.87 -2.48 11.69
CA MET A 1 -16.06 -3.32 10.48
C MET A 1 -14.72 -3.41 9.80
N GLU A 2 -14.40 -4.51 9.11
CA GLU A 2 -13.15 -4.65 8.38
C GLU A 2 -13.37 -4.52 6.88
N HIS A 3 -12.37 -3.96 6.16
CA HIS A 3 -12.44 -3.69 4.73
C HIS A 3 -11.25 -4.34 4.03
N PHE A 4 -11.50 -5.38 3.23
CA PHE A 4 -10.47 -6.11 2.49
C PHE A 4 -11.06 -6.79 1.25
N ILE A 5 -10.22 -7.14 0.29
CA ILE A 5 -10.62 -7.84 -0.94
C ILE A 5 -11.04 -9.27 -0.59
N THR A 6 -12.22 -9.67 -1.05
CA THR A 6 -12.78 -11.02 -0.90
C THR A 6 -12.82 -11.80 -2.21
N GLU A 7 -12.77 -11.11 -3.35
CA GLU A 7 -12.73 -11.74 -4.67
C GLU A 7 -11.97 -10.88 -5.68
N VAL A 8 -11.17 -11.52 -6.52
CA VAL A 8 -10.49 -10.91 -7.66
C VAL A 8 -11.00 -11.58 -8.93
N ARG A 9 -11.65 -10.82 -9.81
CA ARG A 9 -12.09 -11.27 -11.12
C ARG A 9 -11.19 -10.67 -12.19
N ILE A 10 -10.47 -11.52 -12.90
CA ILE A 10 -9.67 -11.14 -14.07
C ILE A 10 -10.60 -11.26 -15.28
N ASN A 11 -11.14 -10.12 -15.73
CA ASN A 11 -12.05 -10.06 -16.87
C ASN A 11 -11.28 -10.27 -18.17
N GLU A 12 -10.29 -9.40 -18.42
CA GLU A 12 -9.39 -9.53 -19.55
C GLU A 12 -8.05 -8.82 -19.27
N VAL A 13 -6.99 -9.61 -19.04
CA VAL A 13 -5.63 -9.12 -18.85
C VAL A 13 -4.70 -9.93 -19.75
N ARG A 14 -4.28 -9.38 -20.90
CA ARG A 14 -3.49 -10.08 -21.91
C ARG A 14 -4.21 -11.39 -22.35
N HIS A 15 -3.56 -12.55 -22.10
CA HIS A 15 -4.10 -13.88 -22.41
C HIS A 15 -5.01 -14.47 -21.34
N LEU A 16 -5.05 -13.83 -20.16
CA LEU A 16 -5.88 -14.28 -19.03
C LEU A 16 -7.28 -13.69 -19.17
N LYS A 17 -8.30 -14.56 -19.15
CA LYS A 17 -9.71 -14.16 -19.31
C LYS A 17 -10.60 -14.99 -18.41
N ASN A 18 -11.63 -14.33 -17.83
CA ASN A 18 -12.69 -14.98 -17.07
C ASN A 18 -12.19 -15.87 -15.93
N ILE A 19 -11.17 -15.39 -15.19
CA ILE A 19 -10.60 -16.08 -14.03
C ILE A 19 -11.14 -15.43 -12.76
N THR A 20 -11.60 -16.23 -11.82
CA THR A 20 -12.06 -15.78 -10.50
C THR A 20 -11.20 -16.40 -9.41
N ILE A 21 -10.61 -15.55 -8.58
CA ILE A 21 -9.83 -15.94 -7.40
C ILE A 21 -10.64 -15.54 -6.17
N LYS A 22 -11.02 -16.53 -5.35
CA LYS A 22 -11.81 -16.31 -4.13
C LYS A 22 -10.91 -16.28 -2.92
N LEU A 23 -11.04 -15.25 -2.11
CA LEU A 23 -10.39 -15.11 -0.82
C LEU A 23 -11.39 -15.39 0.31
N ASN A 24 -10.88 -15.52 1.53
CA ASN A 24 -11.75 -15.75 2.67
C ASN A 24 -12.68 -14.54 2.90
N PRO A 25 -14.03 -14.71 2.88
CA PRO A 25 -14.95 -13.59 3.05
C PRO A 25 -15.07 -13.10 4.50
N GLU A 26 -14.65 -13.90 5.48
CA GLU A 26 -14.78 -13.57 6.90
C GLU A 26 -13.51 -13.02 7.54
N LYS A 27 -12.34 -13.43 7.02
CA LYS A 27 -11.04 -13.05 7.55
C LYS A 27 -10.16 -12.48 6.45
N ARG A 28 -9.44 -11.39 6.74
CA ARG A 28 -8.44 -10.84 5.82
C ARG A 28 -7.42 -11.93 5.48
N GLN A 29 -7.37 -12.29 4.21
CA GLN A 29 -6.44 -13.26 3.65
C GLN A 29 -5.57 -12.56 2.61
N HIS A 30 -4.25 -12.76 2.67
CA HIS A 30 -3.33 -12.22 1.67
C HIS A 30 -3.44 -13.00 0.36
N LEU A 31 -3.00 -12.40 -0.75
CA LEU A 31 -2.96 -13.05 -2.06
C LEU A 31 -1.52 -13.12 -2.57
N ILE A 32 -1.09 -14.30 -2.95
CA ILE A 32 0.20 -14.52 -3.60
C ILE A 32 -0.05 -15.03 -5.02
N LEU A 33 0.33 -14.24 -6.01
CA LEU A 33 0.27 -14.62 -7.42
C LEU A 33 1.61 -15.21 -7.85
N THR A 34 1.59 -16.42 -8.39
CA THR A 34 2.78 -17.11 -8.89
C THR A 34 2.57 -17.63 -10.32
N GLY A 35 3.60 -18.25 -10.90
CA GLY A 35 3.62 -18.78 -12.26
C GLY A 35 4.91 -18.41 -12.99
N LYS A 36 5.20 -19.01 -14.15
CA LYS A 36 6.42 -18.73 -14.94
C LYS A 36 6.51 -17.27 -15.41
N ASN A 37 7.69 -16.89 -15.90
CA ASN A 37 7.87 -15.61 -16.60
C ASN A 37 6.91 -15.55 -17.80
N GLY A 38 6.23 -14.41 -17.95
CA GLY A 38 5.21 -14.24 -18.98
C GLY A 38 3.81 -14.77 -18.63
N SER A 39 3.58 -15.41 -17.46
CA SER A 39 2.25 -15.87 -17.05
C SER A 39 1.24 -14.73 -16.77
N GLY A 40 1.69 -13.48 -16.71
CA GLY A 40 0.82 -12.33 -16.55
C GLY A 40 0.76 -11.74 -15.13
N LYS A 41 1.60 -12.18 -14.18
CA LYS A 41 1.62 -11.71 -12.78
C LYS A 41 1.66 -10.18 -12.67
N THR A 42 2.70 -9.55 -13.20
CA THR A 42 2.85 -8.09 -13.23
C THR A 42 1.65 -7.41 -13.90
N SER A 43 1.13 -8.01 -15.00
CA SER A 43 0.01 -7.43 -15.74
C SER A 43 -1.29 -7.48 -14.94
N VAL A 44 -1.55 -8.57 -14.20
CA VAL A 44 -2.69 -8.68 -13.28
C VAL A 44 -2.54 -7.68 -12.14
N LEU A 45 -1.35 -7.57 -11.54
CA LEU A 45 -1.10 -6.62 -10.47
C LEU A 45 -1.27 -5.17 -10.93
N GLN A 46 -0.82 -4.83 -12.15
CA GLN A 46 -1.04 -3.52 -12.76
C GLN A 46 -2.53 -3.25 -13.04
N ALA A 47 -3.29 -4.25 -13.46
CA ALA A 47 -4.74 -4.13 -13.63
C ALA A 47 -5.46 -3.92 -12.28
N MET A 48 -5.04 -4.63 -11.22
CA MET A 48 -5.53 -4.39 -9.85
C MET A 48 -5.21 -2.97 -9.37
N LYS A 49 -3.98 -2.48 -9.62
CA LYS A 49 -3.59 -1.10 -9.36
C LYS A 49 -4.50 -0.11 -10.09
N SER A 50 -4.79 -0.36 -11.36
CA SER A 50 -5.69 0.49 -12.16
C SER A 50 -7.11 0.49 -11.59
N TYR A 51 -7.60 -0.66 -11.12
CA TYR A 51 -8.90 -0.73 -10.43
C TYR A 51 -8.88 0.05 -9.11
N LEU A 52 -7.83 -0.10 -8.28
CA LEU A 52 -7.74 0.60 -6.98
C LEU A 52 -7.69 2.13 -7.10
N HIS A 53 -7.40 2.68 -8.30
CA HIS A 53 -7.56 4.11 -8.55
C HIS A 53 -9.00 4.60 -8.35
N VAL A 54 -10.01 3.72 -8.43
CA VAL A 54 -11.40 4.09 -8.14
C VAL A 54 -11.55 4.60 -6.71
N ILE A 55 -10.83 3.99 -5.75
CA ILE A 55 -10.80 4.43 -4.34
C ILE A 55 -10.10 5.79 -4.23
N ASN A 56 -8.96 5.96 -4.93
CA ASN A 56 -8.23 7.22 -4.91
C ASN A 56 -9.04 8.40 -5.47
N ASN A 57 -9.97 8.11 -6.38
CA ASN A 57 -10.87 9.09 -6.99
C ASN A 57 -12.18 9.29 -6.18
N GLY A 58 -12.42 8.49 -5.13
CA GLY A 58 -13.66 8.51 -4.35
C GLY A 58 -14.89 7.99 -5.13
N GLU A 59 -14.68 7.10 -6.10
CA GLU A 59 -15.71 6.61 -7.03
C GLU A 59 -16.10 5.13 -6.81
N LEU A 60 -15.55 4.45 -5.80
CA LEU A 60 -15.84 3.02 -5.57
C LEU A 60 -17.32 2.79 -5.27
N THR A 61 -17.90 3.60 -4.42
CA THR A 61 -19.33 3.52 -4.07
C THR A 61 -20.21 3.75 -5.31
N ASP A 62 -19.87 4.73 -6.13
CA ASP A 62 -20.61 5.00 -7.37
C ASP A 62 -20.45 3.87 -8.39
N LEU A 63 -19.25 3.32 -8.54
CA LEU A 63 -19.01 2.18 -9.42
C LEU A 63 -19.84 0.96 -9.01
N LYS A 64 -19.86 0.63 -7.71
CA LYS A 64 -20.55 -0.57 -7.21
C LYS A 64 -22.07 -0.43 -7.08
N ALA A 65 -22.54 0.73 -6.65
CA ALA A 65 -23.96 0.94 -6.35
C ALA A 65 -24.73 1.73 -7.42
N ASN A 66 -24.08 2.63 -8.14
CA ASN A 66 -24.77 3.66 -8.91
C ASN A 66 -24.61 3.53 -10.43
N TYR A 67 -23.41 3.42 -11.00
CA TYR A 67 -23.23 3.49 -12.47
C TYR A 67 -24.01 2.44 -13.24
N TYR A 68 -24.07 1.20 -12.77
CA TYR A 68 -24.86 0.15 -13.40
C TYR A 68 -26.36 0.42 -13.29
N ASN A 69 -26.81 0.93 -12.15
CA ASN A 69 -28.21 1.28 -11.93
C ASN A 69 -28.62 2.49 -12.77
N TRP A 70 -27.78 3.54 -12.81
CA TRP A 70 -28.02 4.72 -13.65
C TRP A 70 -28.07 4.34 -15.13
N LEU A 71 -27.13 3.54 -15.61
CA LEU A 71 -27.14 3.06 -16.99
C LEU A 71 -28.39 2.25 -17.33
N SER A 72 -28.88 1.42 -16.40
CA SER A 72 -30.12 0.65 -16.59
C SER A 72 -31.37 1.55 -16.63
N ARG A 73 -31.42 2.55 -15.74
CA ARG A 73 -32.48 3.56 -15.72
C ARG A 73 -32.49 4.39 -17.02
N ASP A 74 -31.32 4.91 -17.40
CA ASP A 74 -31.18 5.76 -18.57
C ASP A 74 -31.52 5.00 -19.89
N LYS A 75 -31.27 3.70 -19.95
CA LYS A 75 -31.77 2.86 -21.07
C LYS A 75 -33.30 2.87 -21.17
N LYS A 76 -34.00 2.72 -20.03
CA LYS A 76 -35.49 2.76 -20.00
C LYS A 76 -36.00 4.16 -20.34
N GLU A 77 -35.37 5.21 -19.82
CA GLU A 77 -35.72 6.60 -20.15
C GLU A 77 -35.53 6.89 -21.65
N TYR A 78 -34.43 6.40 -22.25
CA TYR A 78 -34.16 6.55 -23.68
C TYR A 78 -35.27 5.94 -24.57
N GLU A 79 -35.76 4.75 -24.19
CA GLU A 79 -36.84 4.06 -24.90
C GLU A 79 -38.17 4.83 -24.86
N THR A 80 -38.40 5.61 -23.79
CA THR A 80 -39.63 6.36 -23.56
C THR A 80 -39.54 7.85 -23.91
N ALA A 81 -38.35 8.34 -24.27
CA ALA A 81 -38.10 9.74 -24.61
C ALA A 81 -38.91 10.18 -25.86
N LYS A 82 -39.55 11.33 -25.75
CA LYS A 82 -40.48 11.83 -26.76
C LYS A 82 -39.83 12.77 -27.76
N THR A 83 -38.72 13.41 -27.41
CA THR A 83 -38.01 14.38 -28.25
C THR A 83 -36.58 13.94 -28.55
N ASP A 84 -36.05 14.40 -29.65
CA ASP A 84 -34.66 14.10 -30.04
C ASP A 84 -33.64 14.77 -29.08
N ASP A 85 -33.97 15.93 -28.52
CA ASP A 85 -33.15 16.60 -27.51
C ASP A 85 -33.05 15.80 -26.21
N GLU A 86 -34.17 15.24 -25.73
CA GLU A 86 -34.21 14.33 -24.57
C GLU A 86 -33.31 13.10 -24.82
N ARG A 87 -33.47 12.48 -25.99
CA ARG A 87 -32.64 11.32 -26.37
C ARG A 87 -31.15 11.64 -26.41
N LEU A 88 -30.79 12.79 -26.93
CA LEU A 88 -29.38 13.22 -26.99
C LEU A 88 -28.76 13.41 -25.60
N ILE A 89 -29.52 14.01 -24.66
CA ILE A 89 -29.07 14.21 -23.28
C ILE A 89 -28.88 12.84 -22.60
N ILE A 90 -29.85 11.93 -22.73
CA ILE A 90 -29.77 10.60 -22.13
C ILE A 90 -28.58 9.80 -22.73
N GLN A 91 -28.37 9.87 -24.05
CA GLN A 91 -27.24 9.24 -24.69
C GLN A 91 -25.89 9.73 -24.15
N LYS A 92 -25.74 11.03 -23.89
CA LYS A 92 -24.51 11.59 -23.30
C LYS A 92 -24.27 11.03 -21.89
N ARG A 93 -25.31 10.95 -21.03
CA ARG A 93 -25.21 10.33 -19.69
C ARG A 93 -24.79 8.87 -19.78
N MET A 94 -25.50 8.07 -20.57
CA MET A 94 -25.19 6.65 -20.80
C MET A 94 -23.74 6.44 -21.30
N LYS A 95 -23.27 7.33 -22.19
CA LYS A 95 -21.88 7.27 -22.70
C LYS A 95 -20.89 7.54 -21.57
N SER A 96 -21.17 8.51 -20.71
CA SER A 96 -20.32 8.83 -19.55
C SER A 96 -20.25 7.66 -18.57
N ASP A 97 -21.40 7.09 -18.18
CA ASP A 97 -21.45 5.98 -17.23
C ASP A 97 -20.75 4.72 -17.77
N ARG A 98 -20.96 4.41 -19.07
CA ARG A 98 -20.22 3.31 -19.73
C ARG A 98 -18.73 3.53 -19.72
N ALA A 99 -18.27 4.74 -20.03
CA ALA A 99 -16.84 5.06 -20.03
C ALA A 99 -16.21 4.88 -18.63
N ARG A 100 -16.95 5.25 -17.55
CA ARG A 100 -16.51 5.03 -16.17
C ARG A 100 -16.44 3.53 -15.82
N ILE A 101 -17.46 2.77 -16.15
CA ILE A 101 -17.47 1.31 -15.96
C ILE A 101 -16.30 0.66 -16.71
N GLU A 102 -16.14 0.98 -18.00
CA GLU A 102 -15.05 0.42 -18.82
C GLU A 102 -13.66 0.82 -18.29
N GLN A 103 -13.51 2.02 -17.77
CA GLN A 103 -12.24 2.50 -17.21
C GLN A 103 -11.77 1.63 -16.05
N TYR A 104 -12.68 1.19 -15.17
CA TYR A 104 -12.33 0.45 -13.96
C TYR A 104 -12.50 -1.06 -14.10
N ASP A 105 -13.58 -1.54 -14.71
CA ASP A 105 -13.93 -2.97 -14.74
C ASP A 105 -13.38 -3.75 -15.92
N ARG A 106 -12.71 -3.11 -16.87
CA ARG A 106 -12.25 -3.79 -18.09
C ARG A 106 -11.22 -4.88 -17.82
N GLY A 107 -10.22 -4.59 -16.99
CA GLY A 107 -9.09 -5.51 -16.73
C GLY A 107 -9.37 -6.49 -15.60
N VAL A 108 -9.53 -5.95 -14.41
CA VAL A 108 -9.78 -6.68 -13.17
C VAL A 108 -10.88 -5.97 -12.41
N THR A 109 -11.76 -6.73 -11.78
CA THR A 109 -12.75 -6.24 -10.82
C THR A 109 -12.43 -6.80 -9.44
N LEU A 110 -12.47 -5.96 -8.41
CA LEU A 110 -12.25 -6.35 -7.03
C LEU A 110 -13.55 -6.22 -6.24
N ASP A 111 -13.91 -7.26 -5.50
CA ASP A 111 -15.00 -7.18 -4.53
C ASP A 111 -14.41 -7.11 -3.11
N PHE A 112 -14.99 -6.24 -2.30
CA PHE A 112 -14.53 -5.98 -0.94
C PHE A 112 -15.58 -6.40 0.10
N LYS A 113 -15.12 -6.78 1.28
CA LYS A 113 -15.98 -6.80 2.46
C LYS A 113 -16.29 -5.35 2.87
N ASN A 114 -17.57 -5.03 3.03
CA ASN A 114 -18.03 -3.70 3.48
C ASN A 114 -17.58 -2.52 2.60
N GLU A 115 -17.64 -2.65 1.27
CA GLU A 115 -17.08 -1.70 0.30
C GLU A 115 -17.63 -0.25 0.38
N LEU A 116 -18.85 -0.04 0.89
CA LEU A 116 -19.56 1.26 0.83
C LEU A 116 -18.86 2.43 1.57
N TYR A 117 -17.98 2.16 2.50
CA TYR A 117 -17.31 3.18 3.31
C TYR A 117 -15.84 3.40 2.96
N ILE A 118 -15.29 2.61 2.05
CA ILE A 118 -13.85 2.64 1.72
C ILE A 118 -13.43 4.01 1.21
N ASP A 119 -14.24 4.65 0.34
CA ASP A 119 -13.94 6.00 -0.18
C ASP A 119 -13.81 7.03 0.94
N THR A 120 -14.73 6.97 1.92
CA THR A 120 -14.70 7.88 3.08
C THR A 120 -13.50 7.60 3.97
N LEU A 121 -13.19 6.33 4.24
CA LEU A 121 -12.03 5.94 5.04
C LEU A 121 -10.73 6.38 4.36
N TYR A 122 -10.62 6.20 3.04
CA TYR A 122 -9.47 6.66 2.27
C TYR A 122 -9.31 8.18 2.35
N ALA A 123 -10.38 8.93 2.13
CA ALA A 123 -10.35 10.39 2.20
C ALA A 123 -9.93 10.90 3.60
N ASN A 124 -10.26 10.16 4.66
CA ASN A 124 -9.87 10.47 6.05
C ASN A 124 -8.48 9.95 6.42
N GLY A 125 -7.81 9.16 5.55
CA GLY A 125 -6.54 8.50 5.84
C GLY A 125 -6.65 7.26 6.73
N ASP A 126 -7.85 6.72 6.91
CA ASP A 126 -8.15 5.50 7.68
C ASP A 126 -8.12 4.23 6.81
N PHE A 127 -7.92 4.39 5.50
CA PHE A 127 -7.67 3.31 4.54
C PHE A 127 -6.56 3.73 3.58
N ILE A 128 -5.59 2.88 3.32
CA ILE A 128 -4.48 3.18 2.41
C ILE A 128 -4.44 2.24 1.21
N THR A 129 -3.92 2.75 0.11
CA THR A 129 -3.56 1.98 -1.07
C THR A 129 -2.12 2.28 -1.44
N ALA A 130 -1.32 1.27 -1.77
CA ALA A 130 0.04 1.45 -2.25
C ALA A 130 0.40 0.40 -3.31
N PHE A 131 1.29 0.76 -4.22
CA PHE A 131 1.83 -0.14 -5.23
C PHE A 131 3.36 -0.01 -5.30
N PHE A 132 4.05 -1.13 -5.15
CA PHE A 132 5.48 -1.23 -5.30
C PHE A 132 5.82 -2.08 -6.52
N SER A 133 6.48 -1.49 -7.51
CA SER A 133 6.96 -2.20 -8.71
C SER A 133 8.19 -3.07 -8.39
N ALA A 134 8.53 -3.99 -9.30
CA ALA A 134 9.77 -4.77 -9.19
C ALA A 134 11.02 -3.87 -9.24
N GLU A 135 10.99 -2.83 -10.09
CA GLU A 135 12.00 -1.77 -10.10
C GLU A 135 11.68 -0.76 -8.98
N ARG A 136 12.36 -0.89 -7.85
CA ARG A 136 12.16 -0.05 -6.67
C ARG A 136 13.21 1.05 -6.64
N ASP A 137 12.76 2.30 -6.73
CA ASP A 137 13.60 3.48 -6.46
C ASP A 137 13.60 3.72 -4.95
N SER A 138 14.68 3.27 -4.29
CA SER A 138 14.89 3.40 -2.84
C SER A 138 15.72 4.63 -2.45
N GLN A 139 15.91 5.59 -3.37
CA GLN A 139 16.72 6.77 -3.08
C GLN A 139 16.01 7.66 -2.06
N VAL A 140 16.68 7.89 -0.95
CA VAL A 140 16.27 8.83 0.09
C VAL A 140 16.86 10.21 -0.22
N GLU A 141 16.04 11.24 -0.26
CA GLU A 141 16.50 12.60 -0.53
C GLU A 141 17.39 13.12 0.61
N ARG A 142 18.58 13.62 0.29
CA ARG A 142 19.49 14.22 1.26
C ARG A 142 18.91 15.50 1.85
N VAL A 143 19.24 15.78 3.11
CA VAL A 143 18.71 16.89 3.89
C VAL A 143 19.83 17.85 4.25
N ASN A 144 19.63 19.14 3.99
CA ASN A 144 20.62 20.19 4.27
C ASN A 144 20.21 21.07 5.46
N GLY A 145 19.22 20.65 6.25
CA GLY A 145 18.71 21.41 7.42
C GLY A 145 17.35 20.93 7.88
N ALA A 146 17.01 21.25 9.12
CA ALA A 146 15.68 20.98 9.65
C ALA A 146 14.63 21.85 8.97
N ARG A 147 13.58 21.23 8.46
CA ARG A 147 12.42 21.89 7.86
C ARG A 147 11.15 21.30 8.41
N ASN A 148 10.08 22.09 8.48
CA ASN A 148 8.77 21.58 8.81
C ASN A 148 8.29 20.63 7.70
N VAL A 149 7.86 19.43 8.08
CA VAL A 149 7.30 18.42 7.17
C VAL A 149 5.88 18.15 7.62
N ILE A 150 4.93 18.42 6.72
CA ILE A 150 3.51 18.10 6.93
C ILE A 150 3.16 16.95 6.00
N LEU A 151 2.78 15.82 6.57
CA LEU A 151 2.32 14.67 5.80
C LEU A 151 0.94 14.94 5.19
N ALA A 152 0.69 14.42 3.99
CA ALA A 152 -0.62 14.49 3.36
C ALA A 152 -1.65 13.66 4.14
N GLN A 153 -2.92 14.00 4.04
CA GLN A 153 -3.99 13.24 4.69
C GLN A 153 -4.14 11.83 4.14
N HIS A 154 -3.94 11.68 2.86
CA HIS A 154 -3.86 10.43 2.13
C HIS A 154 -2.86 10.59 0.98
N TYR A 155 -2.32 9.48 0.52
CA TYR A 155 -1.42 9.41 -0.62
C TYR A 155 -2.02 8.50 -1.69
N GLY A 156 -1.97 8.92 -2.94
CA GLY A 156 -2.39 8.12 -4.07
C GLY A 156 -1.55 6.83 -4.20
N ILE A 157 -2.11 5.82 -4.86
CA ILE A 157 -1.47 4.50 -5.02
C ILE A 157 -0.11 4.56 -5.74
N ASN A 158 0.14 5.60 -6.53
CA ASN A 158 1.38 5.82 -7.27
C ASN A 158 2.39 6.73 -6.56
N GLU A 159 1.99 7.38 -5.47
CA GLU A 159 2.88 8.27 -4.73
C GLU A 159 3.86 7.46 -3.89
N THR A 160 5.03 8.00 -3.68
CA THR A 160 6.14 7.38 -2.94
C THR A 160 6.59 8.28 -1.78
N PRO A 161 5.80 8.37 -0.70
CA PRO A 161 6.16 9.20 0.45
C PRO A 161 7.49 8.79 1.11
N SER A 162 7.98 7.57 0.92
CA SER A 162 9.30 7.13 1.39
C SER A 162 10.46 8.05 0.98
N LYS A 163 10.34 8.78 -0.14
CA LYS A 163 11.39 9.73 -0.58
C LYS A 163 11.65 10.85 0.43
N ILE A 164 10.66 11.24 1.22
CA ILE A 164 10.82 12.27 2.25
C ILE A 164 11.12 11.71 3.64
N LEU A 165 11.37 10.39 3.78
CA LEU A 165 11.62 9.76 5.08
C LEU A 165 12.67 10.50 5.92
N LEU A 166 13.84 10.75 5.35
CA LEU A 166 14.94 11.41 6.08
C LEU A 166 14.55 12.83 6.52
N LYS A 167 13.85 13.59 5.66
CA LYS A 167 13.33 14.91 6.00
C LYS A 167 12.35 14.84 7.17
N TYR A 168 11.46 13.85 7.14
CA TYR A 168 10.48 13.63 8.20
C TYR A 168 11.15 13.22 9.52
N MET A 169 12.11 12.30 9.48
CA MET A 169 12.88 11.90 10.66
C MET A 169 13.64 13.07 11.30
N VAL A 170 14.28 13.92 10.49
CA VAL A 170 14.97 15.14 10.96
C VAL A 170 13.95 16.12 11.57
N HIS A 171 12.78 16.28 10.95
CA HIS A 171 11.69 17.09 11.50
C HIS A 171 11.25 16.56 12.88
N LEU A 172 10.99 15.26 13.00
CA LEU A 172 10.60 14.64 14.28
C LEU A 172 11.66 14.86 15.36
N LYS A 173 12.96 14.70 15.05
CA LYS A 173 14.03 14.97 16.02
C LYS A 173 14.08 16.44 16.47
N THR A 174 13.80 17.35 15.54
CA THR A 174 13.71 18.77 15.87
C THR A 174 12.52 19.05 16.79
N GLN A 175 11.34 18.48 16.51
CA GLN A 175 10.17 18.59 17.35
C GLN A 175 10.39 17.94 18.73
N GLN A 176 11.06 16.80 18.80
CA GLN A 176 11.41 16.14 20.06
C GLN A 176 12.30 17.03 20.95
N ALA A 177 13.28 17.72 20.33
CA ALA A 177 14.14 18.66 21.07
C ALA A 177 13.39 19.87 21.61
N TYR A 178 12.44 20.42 20.84
CA TYR A 178 11.58 21.51 21.31
C TYR A 178 10.63 21.05 22.41
N ALA A 179 9.95 19.93 22.25
CA ALA A 179 9.05 19.35 23.24
C ALA A 179 9.77 19.14 24.58
N LYS A 180 10.99 18.63 24.54
CA LYS A 180 11.84 18.45 25.71
C LYS A 180 12.19 19.78 26.42
N ASN A 181 12.47 20.85 25.66
CA ASN A 181 12.78 22.17 26.20
C ASN A 181 11.56 22.88 26.79
N GLU A 182 10.35 22.53 26.33
CA GLU A 182 9.08 23.10 26.79
C GLU A 182 8.33 22.21 27.79
N ASP A 183 8.99 21.09 28.25
CA ASP A 183 8.43 20.08 29.15
C ASP A 183 7.13 19.43 28.62
N ASP A 184 6.96 19.37 27.28
CA ASP A 184 5.86 18.63 26.64
C ASP A 184 6.19 17.15 26.54
N LEU A 185 6.03 16.45 27.66
CA LEU A 185 6.34 15.02 27.77
C LEU A 185 5.53 14.16 26.82
N ASN A 186 4.28 14.53 26.49
CA ASN A 186 3.41 13.76 25.61
C ASN A 186 3.98 13.72 24.18
N VAL A 187 4.39 14.85 23.63
CA VAL A 187 4.99 14.92 22.29
C VAL A 187 6.36 14.24 22.29
N GLU A 188 7.18 14.44 23.33
CA GLU A 188 8.50 13.78 23.44
C GLU A 188 8.38 12.25 23.42
N GLU A 189 7.48 11.69 24.24
CA GLU A 189 7.27 10.24 24.34
C GLU A 189 6.74 9.63 23.04
N LYS A 190 5.80 10.31 22.39
CA LYS A 190 5.27 9.86 21.08
C LYS A 190 6.37 9.76 20.04
N ILE A 191 7.20 10.78 19.93
CA ILE A 191 8.29 10.79 18.97
C ILE A 191 9.35 9.73 19.32
N ALA A 192 9.67 9.57 20.60
CA ALA A 192 10.58 8.52 21.07
C ALA A 192 10.06 7.12 20.68
N ALA A 193 8.78 6.85 20.90
CA ALA A 193 8.14 5.58 20.53
C ALA A 193 8.13 5.34 19.00
N TRP A 194 8.03 6.41 18.20
CA TRP A 194 8.18 6.29 16.74
C TRP A 194 9.57 5.80 16.36
N PHE A 195 10.62 6.43 16.91
CA PHE A 195 12.00 6.02 16.61
C PHE A 195 12.31 4.62 17.13
N GLU A 196 11.81 4.24 18.29
CA GLU A 196 11.96 2.89 18.83
C GLU A 196 11.34 1.83 17.91
N ARG A 197 10.13 2.09 17.41
CA ARG A 197 9.47 1.18 16.45
C ARG A 197 10.23 1.06 15.15
N PHE A 198 10.71 2.17 14.60
CA PHE A 198 11.50 2.14 13.37
C PHE A 198 12.84 1.41 13.58
N GLU A 199 13.51 1.63 14.72
CA GLU A 199 14.72 0.89 15.09
C GLU A 199 14.44 -0.61 15.25
N ASN A 200 13.35 -0.99 15.90
CA ASN A 200 12.97 -2.39 16.04
C ASN A 200 12.66 -3.05 14.69
N ALA A 201 12.03 -2.33 13.76
CA ALA A 201 11.86 -2.81 12.39
C ALA A 201 13.21 -3.09 11.71
N LEU A 202 14.20 -2.19 11.87
CA LEU A 202 15.55 -2.40 11.36
C LEU A 202 16.24 -3.61 11.99
N LYS A 203 16.11 -3.83 13.30
CA LYS A 203 16.66 -5.01 14.00
C LYS A 203 16.13 -6.31 13.40
N VAL A 204 14.82 -6.40 13.21
CA VAL A 204 14.20 -7.59 12.61
C VAL A 204 14.64 -7.79 11.17
N LEU A 205 14.65 -6.73 10.36
CA LEU A 205 14.99 -6.81 8.94
C LEU A 205 16.47 -7.14 8.72
N LEU A 206 17.35 -6.55 9.51
CA LEU A 206 18.81 -6.76 9.40
C LEU A 206 19.31 -7.96 10.23
N ASP A 207 18.39 -8.62 10.95
CA ASP A 207 18.67 -9.79 11.81
C ASP A 207 19.75 -9.52 12.86
N ASP A 208 19.72 -8.34 13.49
CA ASP A 208 20.71 -7.92 14.46
C ASP A 208 20.10 -7.02 15.56
N ASP A 209 20.01 -7.56 16.76
CA ASP A 209 19.48 -6.86 17.94
C ASP A 209 20.40 -5.72 18.44
N SER A 210 21.66 -5.69 17.99
CA SER A 210 22.61 -4.64 18.37
C SER A 210 22.38 -3.30 17.65
N ILE A 211 21.52 -3.27 16.65
CA ILE A 211 21.26 -2.09 15.83
C ILE A 211 20.72 -0.96 16.69
N LYS A 212 21.31 0.21 16.48
CA LYS A 212 20.85 1.49 17.01
C LYS A 212 20.79 2.53 15.92
N LEU A 213 19.77 3.34 15.95
CA LEU A 213 19.58 4.47 15.04
C LEU A 213 20.10 5.75 15.70
N ILE A 214 21.19 6.29 15.19
CA ILE A 214 21.86 7.48 15.74
C ILE A 214 21.56 8.69 14.86
N TYR A 215 21.08 9.78 15.47
CA TYR A 215 20.92 11.05 14.77
C TYR A 215 22.21 11.86 14.76
N ASP A 216 22.79 12.04 13.56
CA ASP A 216 23.90 12.98 13.33
C ASP A 216 23.33 14.38 13.07
N TYR A 217 23.17 15.16 14.14
CA TYR A 217 22.58 16.50 14.07
C TYR A 217 23.43 17.51 13.27
N ARG A 218 24.74 17.23 13.08
CA ARG A 218 25.64 18.13 12.34
C ARG A 218 25.44 18.01 10.83
N ASN A 219 25.13 16.81 10.38
CA ASN A 219 24.93 16.50 8.96
C ASN A 219 23.46 16.26 8.61
N TYR A 220 22.51 16.45 9.56
CA TYR A 220 21.09 16.18 9.40
C TYR A 220 20.81 14.80 8.82
N ASN A 221 21.53 13.78 9.32
CA ASN A 221 21.47 12.41 8.82
C ASN A 221 21.23 11.41 9.96
N PHE A 222 20.84 10.20 9.58
CA PHE A 222 20.72 9.08 10.51
C PHE A 222 21.72 8.00 10.13
N LEU A 223 22.42 7.52 11.15
CA LEU A 223 23.41 6.45 11.04
C LEU A 223 22.89 5.21 11.75
N ILE A 224 23.14 4.06 11.15
CA ILE A 224 22.93 2.75 11.76
C ILE A 224 24.25 2.36 12.43
N GLU A 225 24.23 2.22 13.75
CA GLU A 225 25.31 1.61 14.54
C GLU A 225 25.02 0.13 14.70
N GLN A 226 26.01 -0.70 14.43
CA GLN A 226 25.95 -2.16 14.50
C GLN A 226 27.24 -2.68 15.10
N ASN A 227 27.18 -3.68 15.99
CA ASN A 227 28.37 -4.24 16.62
C ASN A 227 29.37 -4.77 15.58
N GLY A 228 30.63 -4.39 15.72
CA GLY A 228 31.73 -4.84 14.85
C GLY A 228 31.79 -4.14 13.48
N ARG A 229 31.00 -3.09 13.26
CA ARG A 229 31.04 -2.26 12.05
C ARG A 229 31.15 -0.78 12.38
N ASN A 230 31.72 -0.01 11.46
CA ASN A 230 31.61 1.45 11.53
C ASN A 230 30.15 1.87 11.27
N PRO A 231 29.65 2.93 11.93
CA PRO A 231 28.34 3.47 11.64
C PRO A 231 28.23 3.83 10.17
N TYR A 232 27.08 3.51 9.56
CA TYR A 232 26.78 3.75 8.14
C TYR A 232 25.38 4.33 7.98
N SER A 233 25.14 5.02 6.87
CA SER A 233 23.86 5.67 6.62
C SER A 233 22.85 4.73 5.93
N LEU A 234 21.56 5.15 5.91
CA LEU A 234 20.49 4.36 5.26
C LEU A 234 20.74 4.18 3.75
N ASP A 235 21.41 5.12 3.10
CA ASP A 235 21.75 5.07 1.68
C ASP A 235 22.96 4.16 1.36
N GLU A 236 23.67 3.67 2.38
CA GLU A 236 24.78 2.70 2.22
C GLU A 236 24.33 1.24 2.39
N LEU A 237 23.05 1.01 2.62
CA LEU A 237 22.47 -0.34 2.65
C LEU A 237 22.49 -0.99 1.26
N SER A 238 22.58 -2.32 1.23
CA SER A 238 22.43 -3.04 -0.06
C SER A 238 21.04 -2.83 -0.65
N ASP A 239 20.93 -2.96 -1.98
CA ASP A 239 19.69 -2.75 -2.73
C ASP A 239 18.47 -3.49 -2.15
N GLY A 240 18.70 -4.74 -1.68
CA GLY A 240 17.63 -5.56 -1.08
C GLY A 240 17.09 -4.97 0.22
N TYR A 241 17.97 -4.57 1.13
CA TYR A 241 17.55 -3.93 2.38
C TYR A 241 16.95 -2.56 2.13
N SER A 242 17.54 -1.76 1.26
CA SER A 242 17.03 -0.44 0.87
C SER A 242 15.62 -0.53 0.28
N ALA A 243 15.36 -1.54 -0.56
CA ALA A 243 14.04 -1.78 -1.15
C ALA A 243 12.98 -2.09 -0.10
N ILE A 244 13.29 -2.95 0.89
CA ILE A 244 12.34 -3.30 1.95
C ILE A 244 12.13 -2.13 2.90
N ILE A 245 13.20 -1.47 3.33
CA ILE A 245 13.10 -0.29 4.20
C ILE A 245 12.30 0.80 3.50
N GLY A 246 12.44 0.94 2.19
CA GLY A 246 11.62 1.83 1.37
C GLY A 246 10.12 1.49 1.44
N ILE A 247 9.74 0.20 1.36
CA ILE A 247 8.35 -0.25 1.54
C ILE A 247 7.84 0.08 2.95
N VAL A 248 8.61 -0.29 3.98
CA VAL A 248 8.24 -0.05 5.38
C VAL A 248 8.07 1.45 5.65
N ALA A 249 9.04 2.26 5.21
CA ALA A 249 9.01 3.71 5.36
C ALA A 249 7.81 4.34 4.64
N ASP A 250 7.50 3.87 3.42
CA ASP A 250 6.35 4.35 2.65
C ASP A 250 5.05 4.09 3.40
N LEU A 251 4.85 2.86 3.88
CA LEU A 251 3.65 2.48 4.63
C LEU A 251 3.55 3.24 5.98
N ILE A 252 4.64 3.40 6.69
CA ILE A 252 4.69 4.21 7.91
C ILE A 252 4.23 5.64 7.62
N LEU A 253 4.79 6.30 6.62
CA LEU A 253 4.47 7.70 6.31
C LEU A 253 3.02 7.89 5.82
N ARG A 254 2.42 6.88 5.17
CA ARG A 254 0.99 6.89 4.82
C ARG A 254 0.09 6.84 6.05
N MET A 255 0.54 6.25 7.15
CA MET A 255 -0.23 6.07 8.38
C MET A 255 0.04 7.13 9.45
N ASP A 256 1.24 7.74 9.44
CA ASP A 256 1.74 8.58 10.54
C ASP A 256 0.91 9.84 10.79
N ARG A 257 0.26 10.41 9.79
CA ARG A 257 -0.58 11.58 10.02
C ARG A 257 -1.72 11.28 11.00
N ASN A 258 -2.35 10.12 10.85
CA ASN A 258 -3.42 9.71 11.75
C ASN A 258 -2.90 9.46 13.16
N TRP A 259 -1.70 8.89 13.26
CA TRP A 259 -1.04 8.66 14.53
C TRP A 259 -0.76 9.97 15.29
N LEU A 260 -0.20 10.99 14.63
CA LEU A 260 0.08 12.30 15.24
C LEU A 260 -1.21 13.02 15.71
N LEU A 261 -2.30 12.91 14.93
CA LEU A 261 -3.56 13.60 15.23
C LEU A 261 -4.41 12.88 16.29
N LYS A 262 -4.52 11.55 16.23
CA LYS A 262 -5.39 10.77 17.13
C LYS A 262 -4.77 10.49 18.50
N GLY A 263 -3.49 10.76 18.67
CA GLY A 263 -2.84 10.71 20.00
C GLY A 263 -2.64 9.32 20.60
N GLU A 264 -3.03 8.26 19.90
CA GLU A 264 -2.84 6.89 20.38
C GLU A 264 -1.49 6.35 19.94
N LEU A 265 -0.71 5.84 20.88
CA LEU A 265 0.60 5.18 20.67
C LEU A 265 0.44 3.76 20.10
N SER A 266 -0.75 3.40 19.62
CA SER A 266 -1.04 2.05 19.16
C SER A 266 -0.36 1.76 17.82
N GLN A 267 -0.24 0.49 17.52
CA GLN A 267 0.34 -0.10 16.31
C GLN A 267 -0.12 0.62 15.04
N TYR A 268 0.63 0.48 13.93
CA TYR A 268 0.18 0.90 12.60
C TYR A 268 -1.10 0.14 12.20
N ASP A 269 -2.23 0.62 12.70
CA ASP A 269 -3.53 -0.06 12.68
C ASP A 269 -4.49 0.55 11.64
N VAL A 270 -3.94 1.07 10.54
CA VAL A 270 -4.73 1.58 9.42
C VAL A 270 -5.00 0.44 8.43
N GLU A 271 -6.23 0.33 7.98
CA GLU A 271 -6.62 -0.66 6.97
C GLU A 271 -6.10 -0.28 5.58
N GLY A 272 -5.94 -1.27 4.73
CA GLY A 272 -5.57 -0.98 3.34
C GLY A 272 -5.24 -2.20 2.50
N VAL A 273 -4.98 -1.92 1.23
CA VAL A 273 -4.51 -2.90 0.24
C VAL A 273 -3.18 -2.45 -0.33
N VAL A 274 -2.18 -3.31 -0.23
CA VAL A 274 -0.83 -3.05 -0.72
C VAL A 274 -0.45 -4.10 -1.76
N LEU A 275 -0.08 -3.62 -2.93
CA LEU A 275 0.34 -4.42 -4.07
C LEU A 275 1.87 -4.38 -4.18
N ILE A 276 2.53 -5.53 -4.22
CA ILE A 276 4.00 -5.62 -4.36
C ILE A 276 4.36 -6.56 -5.49
N ASP A 277 5.00 -6.04 -6.52
CA ASP A 277 5.47 -6.85 -7.65
C ASP A 277 6.86 -7.42 -7.36
N GLU A 278 7.06 -8.71 -7.65
CA GLU A 278 8.30 -9.46 -7.45
C GLU A 278 8.94 -9.18 -6.08
N LEU A 279 8.24 -9.59 -5.01
CA LEU A 279 8.64 -9.27 -3.63
C LEU A 279 10.08 -9.73 -3.32
N GLU A 280 10.55 -10.81 -3.95
CA GLU A 280 11.90 -11.37 -3.80
C GLU A 280 13.02 -10.58 -4.46
N THR A 281 12.73 -9.60 -5.31
CA THR A 281 13.76 -8.90 -6.10
C THR A 281 14.83 -8.29 -5.22
N HIS A 282 16.10 -8.60 -5.52
CA HIS A 282 17.31 -8.22 -4.76
C HIS A 282 17.43 -8.81 -3.35
N LEU A 283 16.52 -9.71 -2.90
CA LEU A 283 16.55 -10.29 -1.56
C LEU A 283 17.37 -11.58 -1.50
N HIS A 284 18.25 -11.68 -0.51
CA HIS A 284 18.86 -12.96 -0.15
C HIS A 284 17.80 -13.94 0.39
N VAL A 285 18.05 -15.24 0.26
CA VAL A 285 17.12 -16.32 0.64
C VAL A 285 16.57 -16.17 2.06
N GLU A 286 17.41 -15.83 3.02
CA GLU A 286 17.00 -15.64 4.42
C GLU A 286 15.96 -14.52 4.56
N LEU A 287 16.17 -13.42 3.83
CA LEU A 287 15.26 -12.29 3.85
C LEU A 287 13.94 -12.60 3.10
N GLN A 288 13.99 -13.42 2.03
CA GLN A 288 12.78 -13.91 1.34
C GLN A 288 11.87 -14.72 2.27
N ARG A 289 12.42 -15.46 3.23
CA ARG A 289 11.64 -16.21 4.22
C ARG A 289 10.97 -15.31 5.26
N LYS A 290 11.60 -14.19 5.60
CA LYS A 290 11.20 -13.31 6.70
C LYS A 290 10.32 -12.15 6.26
N ILE A 291 10.42 -11.70 5.00
CA ILE A 291 9.83 -10.42 4.57
C ILE A 291 8.31 -10.39 4.66
N LEU A 292 7.61 -11.39 4.14
CA LEU A 292 6.14 -11.37 4.16
C LEU A 292 5.58 -11.60 5.57
N PRO A 293 6.11 -12.54 6.40
CA PRO A 293 5.79 -12.61 7.82
C PRO A 293 5.98 -11.29 8.54
N PHE A 294 7.14 -10.65 8.36
CA PHE A 294 7.43 -9.35 8.96
C PHE A 294 6.41 -8.28 8.54
N LEU A 295 6.12 -8.13 7.25
CA LEU A 295 5.16 -7.13 6.77
C LEU A 295 3.75 -7.36 7.33
N THR A 296 3.31 -8.62 7.41
CA THR A 296 1.98 -8.96 7.93
C THR A 296 1.84 -8.79 9.43
N GLU A 297 2.92 -8.97 10.19
CA GLU A 297 2.98 -8.73 11.63
C GLU A 297 3.10 -7.24 11.96
N PHE A 298 3.95 -6.52 11.23
CA PHE A 298 4.20 -5.10 11.45
C PHE A 298 3.01 -4.22 11.04
N PHE A 299 2.28 -4.63 9.98
CA PHE A 299 1.10 -3.95 9.47
C PHE A 299 -0.13 -4.90 9.49
N PRO A 300 -0.69 -5.20 10.66
CA PRO A 300 -1.65 -6.29 10.82
C PRO A 300 -2.99 -6.08 10.12
N ARG A 301 -3.33 -4.83 9.76
CA ARG A 301 -4.59 -4.51 9.06
C ARG A 301 -4.42 -4.25 7.57
N ILE A 302 -3.22 -4.43 7.03
CA ILE A 302 -2.97 -4.37 5.59
C ILE A 302 -3.21 -5.73 4.95
N GLN A 303 -3.94 -5.74 3.85
CA GLN A 303 -4.00 -6.89 2.95
C GLN A 303 -2.91 -6.76 1.89
N PHE A 304 -1.96 -7.67 1.90
CA PHE A 304 -0.91 -7.72 0.89
C PHE A 304 -1.33 -8.60 -0.28
N VAL A 305 -1.16 -8.09 -1.49
CA VAL A 305 -1.23 -8.83 -2.74
C VAL A 305 0.15 -8.78 -3.37
N VAL A 306 0.82 -9.91 -3.45
CA VAL A 306 2.21 -9.97 -3.91
C VAL A 306 2.36 -10.89 -5.11
N THR A 307 3.28 -10.55 -6.00
CA THR A 307 3.74 -11.50 -7.02
C THR A 307 5.10 -12.05 -6.60
N THR A 308 5.35 -13.32 -6.89
CA THR A 308 6.63 -13.95 -6.57
C THR A 308 6.91 -15.20 -7.41
N HIS A 309 8.18 -15.48 -7.61
CA HIS A 309 8.71 -16.77 -8.09
C HIS A 309 9.38 -17.58 -6.96
N SER A 310 9.53 -16.98 -5.78
CA SER A 310 10.26 -17.60 -4.67
C SER A 310 9.42 -18.63 -3.94
N ALA A 311 9.88 -19.87 -3.91
CA ALA A 311 9.30 -20.92 -3.08
C ALA A 311 9.33 -20.57 -1.58
N TYR A 312 10.26 -19.74 -1.15
CA TYR A 312 10.39 -19.31 0.24
C TYR A 312 9.28 -18.36 0.63
N ILE A 313 8.90 -17.41 -0.25
CA ILE A 313 7.78 -16.49 -0.01
C ILE A 313 6.45 -17.25 -0.06
N LEU A 314 6.28 -18.17 -1.02
CA LEU A 314 5.05 -18.96 -1.15
C LEU A 314 4.70 -19.73 0.13
N ASN A 315 5.70 -20.20 0.87
CA ASN A 315 5.51 -20.99 2.08
C ASN A 315 5.75 -20.20 3.38
N SER A 316 5.87 -18.87 3.30
CA SER A 316 6.28 -18.07 4.47
C SER A 316 5.16 -17.74 5.43
N ILE A 317 3.91 -17.69 4.98
CA ILE A 317 2.72 -17.40 5.81
C ILE A 317 1.60 -18.39 5.52
N SER A 318 0.83 -18.73 6.55
CA SER A 318 -0.32 -19.64 6.44
C SER A 318 -1.63 -18.95 6.04
N ASN A 319 -1.73 -17.64 6.26
CA ASN A 319 -2.93 -16.84 5.95
C ASN A 319 -2.83 -16.19 4.57
N ALA A 320 -2.46 -16.98 3.55
CA ALA A 320 -2.44 -16.53 2.17
C ALA A 320 -3.19 -17.50 1.25
N CYS A 321 -3.86 -16.94 0.26
CA CYS A 321 -4.30 -17.65 -0.92
C CYS A 321 -3.17 -17.60 -1.95
N ILE A 322 -2.72 -18.73 -2.42
CA ILE A 322 -1.73 -18.84 -3.49
C ILE A 322 -2.46 -19.17 -4.78
N TYR A 323 -2.25 -18.38 -5.81
CA TYR A 323 -2.82 -18.62 -7.12
C TYR A 323 -1.73 -18.70 -8.19
N ASP A 324 -1.64 -19.85 -8.87
CA ASP A 324 -0.76 -20.05 -10.02
C ASP A 324 -1.47 -19.61 -11.31
N LEU A 325 -1.03 -18.50 -11.87
CA LEU A 325 -1.63 -17.92 -13.10
C LEU A 325 -1.37 -18.75 -14.35
N GLU A 326 -0.29 -19.56 -14.38
CA GLU A 326 -0.01 -20.44 -15.51
C GLU A 326 -0.95 -21.64 -15.52
N LYS A 327 -1.09 -22.28 -14.38
CA LYS A 327 -1.93 -23.47 -14.21
C LYS A 327 -3.40 -23.13 -13.98
N GLN A 328 -3.69 -21.87 -13.66
CA GLN A 328 -5.00 -21.38 -13.23
C GLN A 328 -5.58 -22.19 -12.06
N VAL A 329 -4.75 -22.45 -11.05
CA VAL A 329 -5.10 -23.23 -9.86
C VAL A 329 -4.85 -22.41 -8.60
N GLN A 330 -5.80 -22.51 -7.67
CA GLN A 330 -5.73 -21.93 -6.33
C GLN A 330 -5.32 -23.02 -5.31
N PHE A 331 -4.42 -22.67 -4.38
CA PHE A 331 -3.91 -23.54 -3.33
C PHE A 331 -4.23 -22.97 -1.94
#